data_5e9c5ab52923f247bae08a0371ff72e3
#
_entry.id   5e9c5ab52923f247bae08a0371ff72e3
#
_cell.length_a   1.000
_cell.length_b   1.000
_cell.length_c   1.000
_cell.angle_alpha   90.00
_cell.angle_beta   90.00
_cell.angle_gamma   90.00
#
_symmetry.space_group_name_H-M   'P 1'
#
loop_
_entity.id
_entity.type
_entity.pdbx_description
1 polymer ?
#
loop_
_entity_poly.entity_id
_entity_poly.type
_entity_poly.pdbx_seq_one_letter_code
_entity_poly.pdbx_strand_id
1 'polypeptide(L)'
;MSASTTPTRRRLREPSRPLRHTGAGTKKLLAGGLVTMVATGILVVYLAPLAYMGVTSLKSEDMIQDFRAPLLPAEPATIEVDGDELDIYAVPLEGPEGPLTDLALLQPGRQTSTFVDPADPTGPPVEWEGNWRQLQPAYEFAPQLDNYGAAWDEMDFLVLLRNTVAIAVLGMVGTLVASTLVAYGLSRFHMPFKRTIFVVLIATIILPKFVTLVPTYALFFRIGWVGTWLPLIVPHFFGNAYNVFLLRQYFLTLPKDLDEAAAIDGASPLRTLWSVILPQARPALVAVGIFHFFYAWNDFFEPLVYLSTRRDLQPIAVGLQIFNSLFDTSPHLIQAGALLALAIPLAIFFFAQRVFLKGIDLSGVNK
;
A
#
# COMPACT_ATOMS: atom_id res chain seq x y z
N MET A 1 -32.96 94.90 -13.46
CA MET A 1 -32.70 94.50 -12.05
C MET A 1 -32.34 93.02 -12.04
N SER A 2 -31.05 92.79 -11.89
CA SER A 2 -30.40 91.46 -12.01
C SER A 2 -30.26 90.91 -10.62
N ALA A 3 -30.72 89.66 -10.34
CA ALA A 3 -30.50 88.91 -9.12
C ALA A 3 -29.57 87.79 -9.41
N SER A 4 -28.32 87.89 -8.88
CA SER A 4 -27.27 86.88 -8.92
C SER A 4 -27.54 85.81 -7.88
N THR A 5 -27.72 84.53 -8.29
CA THR A 5 -27.79 83.40 -7.41
C THR A 5 -26.43 82.65 -7.44
N THR A 6 -25.76 82.66 -6.32
CA THR A 6 -24.48 81.92 -6.07
C THR A 6 -24.78 80.46 -5.83
N PRO A 7 -24.11 79.50 -6.45
CA PRO A 7 -24.32 78.10 -6.17
C PRO A 7 -23.50 77.62 -4.96
N THR A 8 -24.21 77.01 -4.00
CA THR A 8 -23.65 76.39 -2.79
C THR A 8 -22.83 75.12 -3.16
N ARG A 9 -21.53 75.13 -2.90
CA ARG A 9 -20.66 73.99 -3.04
C ARG A 9 -21.03 72.86 -2.04
N ARG A 10 -21.60 71.77 -2.55
CA ARG A 10 -21.83 70.52 -1.81
C ARG A 10 -20.50 69.88 -1.56
N ARG A 11 -20.01 69.81 -0.30
CA ARG A 11 -18.87 69.02 0.14
C ARG A 11 -19.19 67.54 -0.08
N LEU A 12 -18.47 66.85 -0.97
CA LEU A 12 -18.52 65.47 -1.15
C LEU A 12 -17.83 64.85 0.11
N ARG A 13 -18.59 64.03 0.84
CA ARG A 13 -18.04 63.19 1.93
C ARG A 13 -17.09 62.16 1.30
N GLU A 14 -15.82 62.20 1.67
CA GLU A 14 -14.88 61.12 1.37
C GLU A 14 -15.41 59.78 1.95
N PRO A 15 -15.36 58.69 1.18
CA PRO A 15 -15.73 57.39 1.72
C PRO A 15 -14.70 56.98 2.77
N SER A 16 -15.18 56.69 3.98
CA SER A 16 -14.39 56.14 5.09
C SER A 16 -13.70 54.85 4.63
N ARG A 17 -12.36 54.84 4.65
CA ARG A 17 -11.57 53.64 4.41
C ARG A 17 -12.00 52.54 5.38
N PRO A 18 -12.32 51.31 4.92
CA PRO A 18 -12.66 50.22 5.82
C PRO A 18 -11.41 49.89 6.64
N LEU A 19 -11.58 49.84 7.97
CA LEU A 19 -10.59 49.39 8.93
C LEU A 19 -10.18 47.94 8.54
N ARG A 20 -8.94 47.75 8.12
CA ARG A 20 -8.35 46.41 7.91
C ARG A 20 -8.42 45.65 9.24
N HIS A 21 -9.30 44.68 9.35
CA HIS A 21 -9.33 43.72 10.44
C HIS A 21 -8.07 42.84 10.39
N THR A 22 -6.99 43.25 11.04
CA THR A 22 -5.73 42.52 11.19
C THR A 22 -5.92 41.18 11.89
N GLY A 23 -7.01 40.97 12.63
CA GLY A 23 -7.32 39.70 13.31
C GLY A 23 -7.84 38.56 12.41
N ALA A 24 -8.26 38.83 11.18
CA ALA A 24 -8.75 37.80 10.27
C ALA A 24 -7.59 37.00 9.63
N GLY A 25 -6.43 37.62 9.44
CA GLY A 25 -5.23 36.98 8.90
C GLY A 25 -4.61 35.98 9.88
N THR A 26 -4.46 36.36 11.13
CA THR A 26 -3.89 35.49 12.19
C THR A 26 -4.79 34.29 12.49
N LYS A 27 -6.11 34.45 12.54
CA LYS A 27 -7.05 33.34 12.73
C LYS A 27 -7.01 32.34 11.55
N LYS A 28 -6.87 32.82 10.31
CA LYS A 28 -6.71 31.95 9.13
C LYS A 28 -5.39 31.20 9.14
N LEU A 29 -4.30 31.84 9.55
CA LEU A 29 -2.98 31.21 9.69
C LEU A 29 -2.98 30.14 10.80
N LEU A 30 -3.56 30.44 11.96
CA LEU A 30 -3.69 29.47 13.06
C LEU A 30 -4.59 28.29 12.68
N ALA A 31 -5.73 28.54 12.02
CA ALA A 31 -6.60 27.48 11.54
C ALA A 31 -5.89 26.61 10.46
N GLY A 32 -5.17 27.25 9.52
CA GLY A 32 -4.36 26.55 8.53
C GLY A 32 -3.26 25.71 9.17
N GLY A 33 -2.53 26.28 10.17
CA GLY A 33 -1.51 25.57 10.93
C GLY A 33 -2.06 24.35 11.68
N LEU A 34 -3.23 24.48 12.33
CA LEU A 34 -3.89 23.39 13.02
C LEU A 34 -4.31 22.27 12.03
N VAL A 35 -4.90 22.62 10.89
CA VAL A 35 -5.29 21.66 9.86
C VAL A 35 -4.05 20.92 9.33
N THR A 36 -2.96 21.63 9.06
CA THR A 36 -1.71 21.02 8.60
C THR A 36 -1.14 20.09 9.67
N MET A 37 -1.13 20.49 10.93
CA MET A 37 -0.64 19.66 12.03
C MET A 37 -1.45 18.36 12.16
N VAL A 38 -2.78 18.46 12.13
CA VAL A 38 -3.67 17.29 12.18
C VAL A 38 -3.45 16.39 10.96
N ALA A 39 -3.38 16.97 9.75
CA ALA A 39 -3.12 16.21 8.53
C ALA A 39 -1.76 15.51 8.56
N THR A 40 -0.71 16.20 9.05
CA THR A 40 0.62 15.59 9.22
C THR A 40 0.59 14.48 10.26
N GLY A 41 -0.11 14.66 11.39
CA GLY A 41 -0.27 13.62 12.40
C GLY A 41 -0.95 12.37 11.86
N ILE A 42 -2.02 12.54 11.10
CA ILE A 42 -2.70 11.43 10.41
C ILE A 42 -1.75 10.76 9.42
N LEU A 43 -1.00 11.53 8.62
CA LEU A 43 -0.04 11.00 7.66
C LEU A 43 1.04 10.17 8.34
N VAL A 44 1.62 10.64 9.45
CA VAL A 44 2.63 9.91 10.24
C VAL A 44 2.07 8.58 10.73
N VAL A 45 0.85 8.56 11.28
CA VAL A 45 0.21 7.32 11.74
C VAL A 45 -0.01 6.34 10.57
N TYR A 46 -0.43 6.84 9.41
CA TYR A 46 -0.63 6.00 8.22
C TYR A 46 0.68 5.44 7.63
N LEU A 47 1.76 6.22 7.69
CA LEU A 47 3.06 5.80 7.17
C LEU A 47 3.89 5.00 8.19
N ALA A 48 3.53 5.01 9.47
CA ALA A 48 4.25 4.29 10.51
C ALA A 48 4.44 2.79 10.23
N PRO A 49 3.40 2.03 9.77
CA PRO A 49 3.60 0.63 9.41
C PRO A 49 4.59 0.43 8.27
N LEU A 50 4.55 1.31 7.25
CA LEU A 50 5.49 1.24 6.13
C LEU A 50 6.92 1.58 6.56
N ALA A 51 7.08 2.59 7.42
CA ALA A 51 8.38 2.91 8.01
C ALA A 51 8.92 1.75 8.86
N TYR A 52 8.06 1.11 9.66
CA TYR A 52 8.42 -0.09 10.41
C TYR A 52 8.86 -1.25 9.49
N MET A 53 8.14 -1.50 8.40
CA MET A 53 8.54 -2.48 7.39
C MET A 53 9.93 -2.16 6.83
N GLY A 54 10.18 -0.89 6.46
CA GLY A 54 11.48 -0.45 5.94
C GLY A 54 12.61 -0.63 6.94
N VAL A 55 12.39 -0.27 8.20
CA VAL A 55 13.39 -0.45 9.27
C VAL A 55 13.64 -1.93 9.53
N THR A 56 12.59 -2.75 9.64
CA THR A 56 12.72 -4.18 9.97
C THR A 56 13.36 -4.97 8.82
N SER A 57 13.11 -4.61 7.57
CA SER A 57 13.75 -5.26 6.41
C SER A 57 15.26 -5.05 6.34
N LEU A 58 15.78 -4.07 7.06
CA LEU A 58 17.22 -3.74 7.11
C LEU A 58 17.91 -4.23 8.39
N LYS A 59 17.22 -4.98 9.26
CA LYS A 59 17.77 -5.56 10.48
C LYS A 59 18.26 -6.98 10.23
N SER A 60 19.26 -7.43 11.03
CA SER A 60 19.61 -8.83 11.15
C SER A 60 18.56 -9.60 11.96
N GLU A 61 18.54 -10.92 11.85
CA GLU A 61 17.63 -11.78 12.60
C GLU A 61 17.86 -11.67 14.10
N ASP A 62 19.10 -11.70 14.55
CA ASP A 62 19.50 -11.58 15.96
C ASP A 62 19.01 -10.26 16.59
N MET A 63 19.09 -9.18 15.81
CA MET A 63 18.64 -7.89 16.25
C MET A 63 17.12 -7.80 16.45
N ILE A 64 16.34 -8.56 15.67
CA ILE A 64 14.87 -8.59 15.81
C ILE A 64 14.46 -9.39 17.05
N GLN A 65 15.23 -10.39 17.42
CA GLN A 65 14.98 -11.22 18.60
C GLN A 65 15.41 -10.53 19.90
N ASP A 66 16.34 -9.57 19.84
CA ASP A 66 16.75 -8.79 21.04
C ASP A 66 15.85 -7.56 21.24
N PHE A 67 15.02 -7.63 22.29
CA PHE A 67 14.13 -6.50 22.66
C PHE A 67 14.89 -5.26 23.19
N ARG A 68 16.20 -5.38 23.48
CA ARG A 68 17.08 -4.26 23.89
C ARG A 68 17.72 -3.57 22.69
N ALA A 69 17.67 -4.18 21.51
CA ALA A 69 18.26 -3.64 20.31
C ALA A 69 17.61 -2.29 19.91
N PRO A 70 18.39 -1.37 19.33
CA PRO A 70 17.88 -0.07 18.90
C PRO A 70 16.80 -0.20 17.82
N LEU A 71 15.95 0.84 17.71
CA LEU A 71 14.88 0.87 16.72
C LEU A 71 15.46 0.85 15.28
N LEU A 72 16.55 1.57 15.04
CA LEU A 72 17.22 1.65 13.73
C LEU A 72 18.07 0.40 13.47
N PRO A 73 18.33 0.04 12.19
CA PRO A 73 19.20 -1.07 11.85
C PRO A 73 20.60 -0.86 12.37
N ALA A 74 21.10 -1.79 13.15
CA ALA A 74 22.42 -1.71 13.75
C ALA A 74 22.98 -3.12 13.96
N GLU A 75 24.26 -3.22 14.24
CA GLU A 75 24.92 -4.45 14.70
C GLU A 75 25.70 -4.19 15.96
N PRO A 76 25.94 -5.20 16.81
CA PRO A 76 26.85 -5.05 17.92
C PRO A 76 28.21 -4.58 17.38
N ALA A 77 28.74 -3.53 17.98
CA ALA A 77 30.06 -3.04 17.63
C ALA A 77 31.11 -4.05 18.09
N THR A 78 32.04 -4.37 17.20
CA THR A 78 33.13 -5.31 17.49
C THR A 78 34.48 -4.67 17.18
N ILE A 79 35.55 -5.21 17.78
CA ILE A 79 36.92 -4.83 17.46
C ILE A 79 37.77 -6.10 17.33
N GLU A 80 38.70 -6.12 16.38
CA GLU A 80 39.66 -7.21 16.24
C GLU A 80 40.91 -6.94 17.11
N VAL A 81 41.20 -7.84 18.04
CA VAL A 81 42.37 -7.78 18.92
C VAL A 81 43.10 -9.13 18.84
N ASP A 82 44.35 -9.13 18.43
CA ASP A 82 45.22 -10.33 18.31
C ASP A 82 44.63 -11.46 17.40
N GLY A 83 43.70 -11.08 16.48
CA GLY A 83 43.04 -12.03 15.57
C GLY A 83 41.70 -12.57 16.11
N ASP A 84 41.27 -12.17 17.30
CA ASP A 84 39.98 -12.46 17.87
C ASP A 84 39.04 -11.24 17.74
N GLU A 85 37.78 -11.49 17.41
CA GLU A 85 36.73 -10.45 17.32
C GLU A 85 36.07 -10.34 18.72
N LEU A 86 36.15 -9.14 19.31
CA LEU A 86 35.64 -8.85 20.64
C LEU A 86 34.43 -7.91 20.57
N ASP A 87 33.33 -8.30 21.24
CA ASP A 87 32.12 -7.46 21.37
C ASP A 87 32.37 -6.29 22.30
N ILE A 88 31.86 -5.11 21.90
CA ILE A 88 31.92 -3.89 22.68
C ILE A 88 30.64 -3.73 23.51
N TYR A 89 30.81 -3.40 24.80
CA TYR A 89 29.71 -3.18 25.73
C TYR A 89 29.82 -1.81 26.40
N ALA A 90 28.69 -1.18 26.69
CA ALA A 90 28.61 0.01 27.50
C ALA A 90 28.74 -0.36 28.98
N VAL A 91 29.93 -0.14 29.55
CA VAL A 91 30.34 -0.56 30.91
C VAL A 91 30.32 0.63 31.87
N PRO A 92 29.58 0.57 32.99
CA PRO A 92 29.62 1.60 34.03
C PRO A 92 30.87 1.39 34.93
N LEU A 93 31.88 2.25 34.82
CA LEU A 93 33.12 2.11 35.55
C LEU A 93 33.06 2.64 37.00
N GLU A 94 32.21 3.64 37.27
CA GLU A 94 32.09 4.31 38.59
C GLU A 94 30.84 3.84 39.38
N GLY A 95 30.50 2.53 39.29
CA GLY A 95 29.30 1.94 39.92
C GLY A 95 28.08 1.94 39.02
N PRO A 96 26.94 1.38 39.46
CA PRO A 96 25.78 1.07 38.60
C PRO A 96 25.12 2.27 37.88
N GLU A 97 25.32 3.49 38.40
CA GLU A 97 24.80 4.75 37.82
C GLU A 97 25.93 5.66 37.28
N GLY A 98 27.15 5.13 37.16
CA GLY A 98 28.29 5.86 36.60
C GLY A 98 28.20 6.11 35.10
N PRO A 99 29.07 6.96 34.54
CA PRO A 99 29.13 7.16 33.11
C PRO A 99 29.45 5.86 32.39
N LEU A 100 28.71 5.60 31.33
CA LEU A 100 28.92 4.43 30.46
C LEU A 100 30.13 4.69 29.57
N THR A 101 31.07 3.73 29.55
CA THR A 101 32.24 3.74 28.67
C THR A 101 32.17 2.50 27.78
N ASP A 102 32.37 2.67 26.48
CA ASP A 102 32.40 1.57 25.54
C ASP A 102 33.72 0.81 25.67
N LEU A 103 33.66 -0.45 26.10
CA LEU A 103 34.81 -1.31 26.30
C LEU A 103 34.58 -2.67 25.63
N ALA A 104 35.65 -3.23 25.05
CA ALA A 104 35.60 -4.55 24.39
C ALA A 104 35.81 -5.64 25.44
N LEU A 105 35.01 -6.70 25.40
CA LEU A 105 35.04 -7.82 26.32
C LEU A 105 36.19 -8.78 25.94
N LEU A 106 37.30 -8.69 26.67
CA LEU A 106 38.47 -9.53 26.45
C LEU A 106 38.28 -10.93 27.06
N GLN A 107 37.83 -11.01 28.32
CA GLN A 107 37.65 -12.26 29.01
C GLN A 107 36.34 -12.27 29.81
N PRO A 108 35.37 -13.10 29.42
CA PRO A 108 34.09 -13.21 30.09
C PRO A 108 34.23 -14.00 31.40
N GLY A 109 33.75 -13.41 32.53
CA GLY A 109 33.70 -14.05 33.81
C GLY A 109 32.28 -14.12 34.42
N ARG A 110 32.08 -14.89 35.50
CA ARG A 110 30.77 -14.99 36.14
C ARG A 110 30.48 -13.82 37.08
N GLN A 111 31.47 -13.27 37.73
CA GLN A 111 31.37 -12.13 38.68
C GLN A 111 32.30 -10.99 38.30
N THR A 112 33.47 -11.28 37.76
CA THR A 112 34.44 -10.32 37.29
C THR A 112 34.77 -10.64 35.83
N SER A 113 34.69 -9.67 34.96
CA SER A 113 35.04 -9.78 33.54
C SER A 113 36.12 -8.75 33.21
N THR A 114 36.96 -9.06 32.25
CA THR A 114 38.07 -8.19 31.83
C THR A 114 37.71 -7.56 30.50
N PHE A 115 37.89 -6.26 30.41
CA PHE A 115 37.63 -5.45 29.22
C PHE A 115 38.92 -4.74 28.79
N VAL A 116 38.93 -4.30 27.54
CA VAL A 116 39.98 -3.44 26.97
C VAL A 116 39.36 -2.22 26.30
N ASP A 117 40.11 -1.11 26.30
CA ASP A 117 39.67 0.10 25.60
C ASP A 117 39.78 -0.13 24.07
N PRO A 118 38.68 0.03 23.31
CA PRO A 118 38.72 -0.07 21.86
C PRO A 118 39.71 0.92 21.19
N ALA A 119 39.97 2.09 21.85
CA ALA A 119 40.92 3.08 21.35
C ALA A 119 42.40 2.69 21.61
N ASP A 120 42.67 1.88 22.65
CA ASP A 120 44.01 1.37 22.98
C ASP A 120 43.93 -0.10 23.40
N PRO A 121 43.77 -1.05 22.45
CA PRO A 121 43.61 -2.46 22.73
C PRO A 121 44.81 -3.12 23.41
N THR A 122 45.98 -2.48 23.37
CA THR A 122 47.23 -2.96 23.99
C THR A 122 47.46 -2.36 25.38
N GLY A 123 46.56 -1.47 25.79
CA GLY A 123 46.60 -0.83 27.11
C GLY A 123 46.32 -1.79 28.27
N PRO A 124 46.39 -1.30 29.50
CA PRO A 124 46.10 -2.17 30.65
C PRO A 124 44.63 -2.59 30.66
N PRO A 125 44.36 -3.89 30.84
CA PRO A 125 43.00 -4.38 30.90
C PRO A 125 42.24 -3.82 32.12
N VAL A 126 40.93 -3.58 31.93
CA VAL A 126 40.03 -3.05 32.94
C VAL A 126 39.23 -4.22 33.53
N GLU A 127 39.37 -4.43 34.84
CA GLU A 127 38.53 -5.41 35.56
C GLU A 127 37.21 -4.74 35.98
N TRP A 128 36.10 -5.39 35.65
CA TRP A 128 34.77 -4.93 36.03
C TRP A 128 33.98 -6.02 36.76
N GLU A 129 33.43 -5.67 37.91
CA GLU A 129 32.64 -6.57 38.75
C GLU A 129 31.16 -6.47 38.40
N GLY A 130 30.57 -7.59 37.97
CA GLY A 130 29.16 -7.69 37.60
C GLY A 130 28.88 -8.79 36.58
N ASN A 131 27.62 -8.94 36.24
CA ASN A 131 27.23 -9.88 35.20
C ASN A 131 27.25 -9.16 33.83
N TRP A 132 28.29 -9.41 33.03
CA TRP A 132 28.48 -8.81 31.71
C TRP A 132 27.30 -9.03 30.74
N ARG A 133 26.54 -10.17 30.90
CA ARG A 133 25.34 -10.43 30.10
C ARG A 133 24.19 -9.44 30.32
N GLN A 134 24.28 -8.64 31.40
CA GLN A 134 23.31 -7.56 31.68
C GLN A 134 23.73 -6.21 31.07
N LEU A 135 24.98 -6.09 30.61
CA LEU A 135 25.45 -4.89 29.92
C LEU A 135 24.73 -4.73 28.59
N GLN A 136 24.58 -3.50 28.16
CA GLN A 136 24.08 -3.19 26.84
C GLN A 136 25.24 -3.29 25.84
N PRO A 137 25.10 -4.06 24.75
CA PRO A 137 26.05 -3.97 23.66
C PRO A 137 26.09 -2.55 23.09
N ALA A 138 27.26 -2.08 22.70
CA ALA A 138 27.38 -0.92 21.86
C ALA A 138 26.91 -1.28 20.45
N TYR A 139 26.16 -0.39 19.78
CA TYR A 139 25.61 -0.66 18.47
C TYR A 139 26.12 0.35 17.45
N GLU A 140 26.48 -0.14 16.27
CA GLU A 140 26.81 0.68 15.12
C GLU A 140 25.74 0.57 14.05
N PHE A 141 25.50 1.68 13.30
CA PHE A 141 24.50 1.68 12.24
C PHE A 141 24.96 0.80 11.07
N ALA A 142 24.29 -0.34 10.89
CA ALA A 142 24.63 -1.37 9.89
C ALA A 142 23.36 -1.91 9.21
N PRO A 143 22.88 -1.24 8.13
CA PRO A 143 21.70 -1.70 7.41
C PRO A 143 22.01 -2.94 6.57
N GLN A 144 21.24 -4.02 6.76
CA GLN A 144 21.35 -5.29 6.06
C GLN A 144 20.64 -5.23 4.70
N LEU A 145 21.31 -4.75 3.66
CA LEU A 145 20.76 -4.71 2.31
C LEU A 145 20.66 -6.09 1.66
N ASP A 146 21.47 -7.05 2.13
CA ASP A 146 21.52 -8.41 1.62
C ASP A 146 20.20 -9.17 1.84
N ASN A 147 19.39 -8.75 2.82
CA ASN A 147 18.04 -9.28 3.06
C ASN A 147 17.15 -9.19 1.80
N TYR A 148 17.33 -8.18 0.97
CA TYR A 148 16.55 -8.05 -0.27
C TYR A 148 16.98 -9.06 -1.32
N GLY A 149 18.31 -9.34 -1.40
CA GLY A 149 18.85 -10.38 -2.26
C GLY A 149 18.40 -11.76 -1.81
N ALA A 150 18.54 -12.06 -0.51
CA ALA A 150 18.09 -13.30 0.09
C ALA A 150 16.59 -13.53 -0.12
N ALA A 151 15.76 -12.53 0.19
CA ALA A 151 14.32 -12.63 -0.03
C ALA A 151 13.96 -12.87 -1.50
N TRP A 152 14.66 -12.20 -2.43
CA TRP A 152 14.46 -12.37 -3.86
C TRP A 152 14.75 -13.80 -4.33
N ASP A 153 15.88 -14.37 -3.90
CA ASP A 153 16.34 -15.67 -4.36
C ASP A 153 15.55 -16.82 -3.70
N GLU A 154 15.33 -16.76 -2.37
CA GLU A 154 14.67 -17.83 -1.63
C GLU A 154 13.19 -18.02 -2.00
N MET A 155 12.49 -16.91 -2.35
CA MET A 155 11.10 -17.00 -2.78
C MET A 155 10.91 -17.19 -4.28
N ASP A 156 11.97 -17.28 -5.09
CA ASP A 156 11.88 -17.29 -6.55
C ASP A 156 11.06 -16.11 -7.08
N PHE A 157 11.41 -14.87 -6.65
CA PHE A 157 10.59 -13.68 -6.84
C PHE A 157 10.07 -13.47 -8.28
N LEU A 158 10.90 -13.73 -9.30
CA LEU A 158 10.49 -13.58 -10.69
C LEU A 158 9.38 -14.56 -11.11
N VAL A 159 9.39 -15.77 -10.60
CA VAL A 159 8.33 -16.76 -10.85
C VAL A 159 7.03 -16.29 -10.22
N LEU A 160 7.07 -15.88 -8.95
CA LEU A 160 5.90 -15.36 -8.23
C LEU A 160 5.36 -14.09 -8.88
N LEU A 161 6.24 -13.19 -9.30
CA LEU A 161 5.88 -11.95 -10.00
C LEU A 161 5.17 -12.24 -11.32
N ARG A 162 5.75 -13.12 -12.15
CA ARG A 162 5.13 -13.57 -13.41
C ARG A 162 3.72 -14.12 -13.17
N ASN A 163 3.58 -14.98 -12.17
CA ASN A 163 2.31 -15.61 -11.82
C ASN A 163 1.28 -14.55 -11.38
N THR A 164 1.69 -13.65 -10.48
CA THR A 164 0.83 -12.55 -10.00
C THR A 164 0.34 -11.66 -11.14
N VAL A 165 1.27 -11.23 -12.00
CA VAL A 165 0.94 -10.37 -13.15
C VAL A 165 0.03 -11.11 -14.13
N ALA A 166 0.32 -12.39 -14.42
CA ALA A 166 -0.49 -13.18 -15.34
C ALA A 166 -1.93 -13.34 -14.81
N ILE A 167 -2.11 -13.74 -13.55
CA ILE A 167 -3.43 -13.91 -12.91
C ILE A 167 -4.17 -12.57 -12.90
N ALA A 168 -3.51 -11.48 -12.47
CA ALA A 168 -4.11 -10.17 -12.35
C ALA A 168 -4.53 -9.61 -13.72
N VAL A 169 -3.68 -9.71 -14.74
CA VAL A 169 -3.97 -9.18 -16.08
C VAL A 169 -5.06 -10.01 -16.79
N LEU A 170 -4.98 -11.35 -16.75
CA LEU A 170 -5.99 -12.21 -17.38
C LEU A 170 -7.35 -12.06 -16.69
N GLY A 171 -7.38 -12.01 -15.36
CA GLY A 171 -8.60 -11.73 -14.60
C GLY A 171 -9.18 -10.34 -14.89
N MET A 172 -8.30 -9.32 -15.03
CA MET A 172 -8.70 -7.96 -15.41
C MET A 172 -9.35 -7.92 -16.80
N VAL A 173 -8.77 -8.60 -17.77
CA VAL A 173 -9.36 -8.70 -19.13
C VAL A 173 -10.74 -9.34 -19.04
N GLY A 174 -10.87 -10.47 -18.34
CA GLY A 174 -12.17 -11.13 -18.12
C GLY A 174 -13.19 -10.20 -17.48
N THR A 175 -12.81 -9.53 -16.40
CA THR A 175 -13.65 -8.56 -15.68
C THR A 175 -14.11 -7.40 -16.60
N LEU A 176 -13.19 -6.80 -17.34
CA LEU A 176 -13.52 -5.68 -18.23
C LEU A 176 -14.48 -6.12 -19.34
N VAL A 177 -14.21 -7.24 -19.99
CA VAL A 177 -15.07 -7.76 -21.08
C VAL A 177 -16.46 -8.07 -20.54
N ALA A 178 -16.56 -8.92 -19.52
CA ALA A 178 -17.84 -9.37 -19.00
C ALA A 178 -18.65 -8.23 -18.37
N SER A 179 -18.01 -7.41 -17.52
CA SER A 179 -18.71 -6.30 -16.85
C SER A 179 -19.16 -5.23 -17.84
N THR A 180 -18.38 -4.96 -18.88
CA THR A 180 -18.75 -4.02 -19.95
C THR A 180 -19.98 -4.48 -20.70
N LEU A 181 -20.01 -5.74 -21.15
CA LEU A 181 -21.15 -6.30 -21.91
C LEU A 181 -22.43 -6.30 -21.05
N VAL A 182 -22.33 -6.76 -19.81
CA VAL A 182 -23.47 -6.80 -18.90
C VAL A 182 -23.94 -5.37 -18.54
N ALA A 183 -23.03 -4.45 -18.25
CA ALA A 183 -23.35 -3.07 -17.93
C ALA A 183 -23.99 -2.35 -19.14
N TYR A 184 -23.50 -2.60 -20.35
CA TYR A 184 -24.05 -2.04 -21.57
C TYR A 184 -25.49 -2.57 -21.81
N GLY A 185 -25.70 -3.88 -21.69
CA GLY A 185 -27.02 -4.49 -21.78
C GLY A 185 -28.00 -3.90 -20.75
N LEU A 186 -27.57 -3.80 -19.47
CA LEU A 186 -28.37 -3.25 -18.39
C LEU A 186 -28.52 -1.72 -18.40
N SER A 187 -27.76 -0.97 -19.18
CA SER A 187 -27.92 0.48 -19.32
C SER A 187 -28.77 0.86 -20.54
N ARG A 188 -28.47 0.33 -21.72
CA ARG A 188 -28.98 0.81 -23.01
C ARG A 188 -30.17 0.04 -23.55
N PHE A 189 -30.26 -1.27 -23.31
CA PHE A 189 -31.32 -2.07 -23.90
C PHE A 189 -32.60 -2.06 -23.06
N HIS A 190 -33.74 -2.16 -23.74
CA HIS A 190 -35.03 -2.45 -23.13
C HIS A 190 -35.19 -3.97 -23.07
N MET A 191 -35.27 -4.51 -21.85
CA MET A 191 -35.48 -5.95 -21.64
C MET A 191 -36.48 -6.17 -20.49
N PRO A 192 -37.29 -7.25 -20.55
CA PRO A 192 -38.18 -7.60 -19.46
C PRO A 192 -37.37 -7.90 -18.20
N PHE A 193 -37.94 -7.60 -17.04
CA PHE A 193 -37.31 -7.84 -15.74
C PHE A 193 -35.93 -7.18 -15.50
N LYS A 194 -35.54 -6.20 -16.32
CA LYS A 194 -34.25 -5.48 -16.20
C LYS A 194 -33.94 -5.03 -14.77
N ARG A 195 -34.94 -4.45 -14.09
CA ARG A 195 -34.80 -3.98 -12.71
C ARG A 195 -34.55 -5.15 -11.74
N THR A 196 -35.29 -6.25 -11.90
CA THR A 196 -35.16 -7.44 -11.07
C THR A 196 -33.80 -8.10 -11.27
N ILE A 197 -33.36 -8.26 -12.52
CA ILE A 197 -32.01 -8.80 -12.85
C ILE A 197 -30.94 -7.95 -12.18
N PHE A 198 -31.06 -6.63 -12.28
CA PHE A 198 -30.07 -5.73 -11.66
C PHE A 198 -30.09 -5.81 -10.12
N VAL A 199 -31.26 -5.87 -9.51
CA VAL A 199 -31.38 -6.02 -8.04
C VAL A 199 -30.79 -7.35 -7.58
N VAL A 200 -31.09 -8.46 -8.27
CA VAL A 200 -30.51 -9.77 -7.95
C VAL A 200 -28.98 -9.73 -8.10
N LEU A 201 -28.47 -9.12 -9.17
CA LEU A 201 -27.04 -8.96 -9.36
C LEU A 201 -26.39 -8.21 -8.19
N ILE A 202 -26.96 -7.07 -7.78
CA ILE A 202 -26.44 -6.28 -6.66
C ILE A 202 -26.55 -7.05 -5.33
N ALA A 203 -27.61 -7.82 -5.13
CA ALA A 203 -27.77 -8.65 -3.94
C ALA A 203 -26.62 -9.67 -3.78
N THR A 204 -26.01 -10.13 -4.86
CA THR A 204 -24.84 -11.04 -4.78
C THR A 204 -23.61 -10.40 -4.12
N ILE A 205 -23.50 -9.06 -4.07
CA ILE A 205 -22.40 -8.37 -3.37
C ILE A 205 -22.43 -8.64 -1.86
N ILE A 206 -23.64 -8.84 -1.32
CA ILE A 206 -23.85 -9.04 0.12
C ILE A 206 -23.42 -10.45 0.55
N LEU A 207 -23.33 -11.41 -0.39
CA LEU A 207 -22.93 -12.78 -0.07
C LEU A 207 -21.47 -12.83 0.38
N PRO A 208 -21.19 -13.31 1.62
CA PRO A 208 -19.82 -13.44 2.08
C PRO A 208 -19.07 -14.47 1.23
N LYS A 209 -17.88 -14.12 0.73
CA LYS A 209 -17.05 -15.02 -0.07
C LYS A 209 -16.77 -16.37 0.61
N PHE A 210 -16.55 -16.36 1.93
CA PHE A 210 -16.27 -17.57 2.70
C PHE A 210 -17.43 -18.59 2.69
N VAL A 211 -18.67 -18.13 2.58
CA VAL A 211 -19.85 -19.02 2.50
C VAL A 211 -19.87 -19.79 1.17
N THR A 212 -19.44 -19.15 0.10
CA THR A 212 -19.41 -19.74 -1.24
C THR A 212 -18.14 -20.56 -1.51
N LEU A 213 -17.11 -20.43 -0.69
CA LEU A 213 -15.82 -21.05 -0.92
C LEU A 213 -15.89 -22.57 -0.99
N VAL A 214 -16.53 -23.21 -0.01
CA VAL A 214 -16.58 -24.69 0.06
C VAL A 214 -17.30 -25.30 -1.15
N PRO A 215 -18.53 -24.84 -1.52
CA PRO A 215 -19.21 -25.37 -2.70
C PRO A 215 -18.45 -25.05 -4.00
N THR A 216 -17.80 -23.86 -4.09
CA THR A 216 -17.02 -23.50 -5.27
C THR A 216 -15.74 -24.35 -5.38
N TYR A 217 -15.05 -24.60 -4.27
CA TYR A 217 -13.91 -25.52 -4.23
C TYR A 217 -14.31 -26.93 -4.68
N ALA A 218 -15.42 -27.46 -4.14
CA ALA A 218 -15.92 -28.79 -4.53
C ALA A 218 -16.23 -28.89 -6.03
N LEU A 219 -16.80 -27.83 -6.61
CA LEU A 219 -17.04 -27.74 -8.05
C LEU A 219 -15.72 -27.75 -8.83
N PHE A 220 -14.79 -26.86 -8.49
CA PHE A 220 -13.51 -26.74 -9.19
C PHE A 220 -12.64 -28.00 -9.04
N PHE A 221 -12.71 -28.66 -7.89
CA PHE A 221 -12.07 -29.95 -7.69
C PHE A 221 -12.61 -31.02 -8.64
N ARG A 222 -13.97 -31.12 -8.74
CA ARG A 222 -14.63 -32.11 -9.62
C ARG A 222 -14.32 -31.91 -11.10
N ILE A 223 -14.18 -30.66 -11.54
CA ILE A 223 -13.86 -30.35 -12.95
C ILE A 223 -12.35 -30.25 -13.22
N GLY A 224 -11.50 -30.58 -12.24
CA GLY A 224 -10.04 -30.65 -12.41
C GLY A 224 -9.33 -29.28 -12.50
N TRP A 225 -9.95 -28.22 -11.98
CA TRP A 225 -9.36 -26.88 -12.00
C TRP A 225 -8.44 -26.58 -10.81
N VAL A 226 -8.61 -27.28 -9.68
CA VAL A 226 -7.73 -27.12 -8.52
C VAL A 226 -6.29 -27.51 -8.92
N GLY A 227 -5.31 -26.75 -8.47
CA GLY A 227 -3.91 -26.86 -8.89
C GLY A 227 -3.59 -26.17 -10.21
N THR A 228 -4.50 -25.33 -10.73
CA THR A 228 -4.31 -24.48 -11.94
C THR A 228 -4.75 -23.05 -11.67
N TRP A 229 -4.43 -22.11 -12.58
CA TRP A 229 -4.93 -20.72 -12.49
C TRP A 229 -6.41 -20.56 -12.88
N LEU A 230 -7.06 -21.59 -13.43
CA LEU A 230 -8.43 -21.50 -13.92
C LEU A 230 -9.44 -20.98 -12.89
N PRO A 231 -9.42 -21.42 -11.60
CA PRO A 231 -10.29 -20.87 -10.56
C PRO A 231 -10.12 -19.38 -10.32
N LEU A 232 -8.90 -18.86 -10.52
CA LEU A 232 -8.52 -17.48 -10.25
C LEU A 232 -8.76 -16.54 -11.46
N ILE A 233 -8.96 -17.10 -12.64
CA ILE A 233 -9.09 -16.32 -13.89
C ILE A 233 -10.50 -16.45 -14.49
N VAL A 234 -10.98 -17.68 -14.70
CA VAL A 234 -12.20 -17.93 -15.49
C VAL A 234 -13.46 -17.32 -14.86
N PRO A 235 -13.69 -17.35 -13.54
CA PRO A 235 -14.87 -16.72 -12.93
C PRO A 235 -15.02 -15.24 -13.27
N HIS A 236 -13.93 -14.53 -13.52
CA HIS A 236 -13.97 -13.11 -13.86
C HIS A 236 -14.57 -12.82 -15.25
N PHE A 237 -14.67 -13.82 -16.12
CA PHE A 237 -15.35 -13.73 -17.42
C PHE A 237 -16.89 -13.83 -17.33
N PHE A 238 -17.44 -14.04 -16.13
CA PHE A 238 -18.89 -14.13 -15.92
C PHE A 238 -19.51 -12.87 -15.31
N GLY A 239 -18.71 -11.83 -15.11
CA GLY A 239 -19.16 -10.54 -14.62
C GLY A 239 -19.23 -10.46 -13.08
N ASN A 240 -18.57 -9.49 -12.53
CA ASN A 240 -18.62 -9.15 -11.11
C ASN A 240 -19.64 -8.05 -10.87
N ALA A 241 -20.54 -8.25 -9.90
CA ALA A 241 -21.64 -7.32 -9.64
C ALA A 241 -21.20 -5.89 -9.32
N TYR A 242 -20.11 -5.72 -8.57
CA TYR A 242 -19.55 -4.41 -8.24
C TYR A 242 -19.04 -3.66 -9.49
N ASN A 243 -18.29 -4.35 -10.35
CA ASN A 243 -17.75 -3.77 -11.57
C ASN A 243 -18.84 -3.47 -12.61
N VAL A 244 -19.84 -4.36 -12.71
CA VAL A 244 -21.04 -4.13 -13.53
C VAL A 244 -21.80 -2.89 -13.04
N PHE A 245 -21.98 -2.75 -11.72
CA PHE A 245 -22.61 -1.57 -11.13
C PHE A 245 -21.89 -0.28 -11.51
N LEU A 246 -20.58 -0.22 -11.31
CA LEU A 246 -19.78 0.97 -11.60
C LEU A 246 -19.88 1.37 -13.08
N LEU A 247 -19.67 0.42 -14.00
CA LEU A 247 -19.74 0.68 -15.43
C LEU A 247 -21.16 1.06 -15.88
N ARG A 248 -22.18 0.39 -15.32
CA ARG A 248 -23.56 0.74 -15.62
C ARG A 248 -23.91 2.16 -15.18
N GLN A 249 -23.51 2.58 -13.97
CA GLN A 249 -23.74 3.95 -13.51
C GLN A 249 -23.06 4.94 -14.44
N TYR A 250 -21.83 4.68 -14.85
CA TYR A 250 -21.13 5.54 -15.79
C TYR A 250 -21.83 5.60 -17.15
N PHE A 251 -22.21 4.46 -17.73
CA PHE A 251 -22.91 4.43 -19.03
C PHE A 251 -24.24 5.17 -19.00
N LEU A 252 -24.93 5.21 -17.85
CA LEU A 252 -26.16 5.96 -17.70
C LEU A 252 -25.94 7.48 -17.71
N THR A 253 -24.73 7.98 -17.45
CA THR A 253 -24.42 9.42 -17.54
C THR A 253 -24.18 9.89 -18.99
N LEU A 254 -23.87 8.95 -19.90
CA LEU A 254 -23.64 9.29 -21.31
C LEU A 254 -24.98 9.59 -22.01
N PRO A 255 -25.07 10.65 -22.87
CA PRO A 255 -26.28 10.98 -23.61
C PRO A 255 -26.76 9.80 -24.46
N LYS A 256 -28.07 9.61 -24.52
CA LYS A 256 -28.67 8.57 -25.38
C LYS A 256 -28.60 8.93 -26.87
N ASP A 257 -28.51 10.21 -27.18
CA ASP A 257 -28.36 10.74 -28.54
C ASP A 257 -27.17 10.13 -29.28
N LEU A 258 -26.13 9.69 -28.53
CA LEU A 258 -24.99 8.97 -29.10
C LEU A 258 -25.38 7.61 -29.70
N ASP A 259 -26.27 6.89 -29.01
CA ASP A 259 -26.77 5.59 -29.50
C ASP A 259 -27.72 5.80 -30.68
N GLU A 260 -28.57 6.84 -30.66
CA GLU A 260 -29.49 7.19 -31.72
C GLU A 260 -28.77 7.63 -33.00
N ALA A 261 -27.75 8.49 -32.87
CA ALA A 261 -26.92 8.90 -33.99
C ALA A 261 -26.19 7.69 -34.62
N ALA A 262 -25.60 6.81 -33.80
CA ALA A 262 -24.97 5.59 -34.32
C ALA A 262 -25.95 4.65 -35.02
N ALA A 263 -27.18 4.58 -34.53
CA ALA A 263 -28.24 3.77 -35.18
C ALA A 263 -28.66 4.36 -36.54
N ILE A 264 -28.75 5.69 -36.67
CA ILE A 264 -29.02 6.39 -37.93
C ILE A 264 -27.90 6.10 -38.95
N ASP A 265 -26.64 6.06 -38.49
CA ASP A 265 -25.46 5.69 -39.27
C ASP A 265 -25.39 4.19 -39.61
N GLY A 266 -26.36 3.38 -39.20
CA GLY A 266 -26.43 1.94 -39.46
C GLY A 266 -25.46 1.10 -38.60
N ALA A 267 -24.97 1.62 -37.51
CA ALA A 267 -24.10 0.87 -36.59
C ALA A 267 -24.89 -0.20 -35.83
N SER A 268 -24.38 -1.43 -35.80
CA SER A 268 -24.92 -2.48 -34.94
C SER A 268 -24.64 -2.14 -33.45
N PRO A 269 -25.39 -2.69 -32.47
CA PRO A 269 -25.20 -2.42 -31.07
C PRO A 269 -23.77 -2.70 -30.58
N LEU A 270 -23.11 -3.74 -31.04
CA LEU A 270 -21.71 -4.02 -30.71
C LEU A 270 -20.77 -2.97 -31.32
N ARG A 271 -21.03 -2.53 -32.57
CA ARG A 271 -20.24 -1.45 -33.15
C ARG A 271 -20.42 -0.14 -32.40
N THR A 272 -21.66 0.18 -32.00
CA THR A 272 -21.94 1.33 -31.14
C THR A 272 -21.16 1.26 -29.82
N LEU A 273 -21.17 0.08 -29.17
CA LEU A 273 -20.39 -0.13 -27.95
C LEU A 273 -18.91 0.17 -28.17
N TRP A 274 -18.28 -0.49 -29.19
CA TRP A 274 -16.83 -0.37 -29.40
C TRP A 274 -16.39 0.99 -29.93
N SER A 275 -17.15 1.58 -30.86
CA SER A 275 -16.73 2.80 -31.57
C SER A 275 -17.20 4.09 -30.90
N VAL A 276 -18.27 4.05 -30.10
CA VAL A 276 -18.88 5.24 -29.50
C VAL A 276 -18.81 5.21 -27.98
N ILE A 277 -19.35 4.18 -27.35
CA ILE A 277 -19.52 4.14 -25.89
C ILE A 277 -18.19 3.91 -25.18
N LEU A 278 -17.39 2.91 -25.56
CA LEU A 278 -16.13 2.59 -24.89
C LEU A 278 -15.09 3.73 -24.95
N PRO A 279 -14.92 4.44 -26.09
CA PRO A 279 -14.04 5.61 -26.12
C PRO A 279 -14.43 6.70 -25.12
N GLN A 280 -15.72 6.94 -24.90
CA GLN A 280 -16.24 7.89 -23.92
C GLN A 280 -16.08 7.36 -22.48
N ALA A 281 -16.13 6.04 -22.30
CA ALA A 281 -16.07 5.39 -21.00
C ALA A 281 -14.64 5.01 -20.56
N ARG A 282 -13.61 5.38 -21.31
CA ARG A 282 -12.20 5.07 -20.98
C ARG A 282 -11.84 5.34 -19.51
N PRO A 283 -12.22 6.48 -18.88
CA PRO A 283 -11.87 6.72 -17.48
C PRO A 283 -12.47 5.68 -16.53
N ALA A 284 -13.73 5.28 -16.76
CA ALA A 284 -14.40 4.26 -15.93
C ALA A 284 -13.80 2.85 -16.17
N LEU A 285 -13.47 2.52 -17.41
CA LEU A 285 -12.80 1.24 -17.73
C LEU A 285 -11.43 1.15 -17.08
N VAL A 286 -10.63 2.21 -17.13
CA VAL A 286 -9.32 2.25 -16.47
C VAL A 286 -9.48 2.11 -14.96
N ALA A 287 -10.46 2.80 -14.34
CA ALA A 287 -10.72 2.68 -12.92
C ALA A 287 -11.09 1.24 -12.53
N VAL A 288 -12.02 0.60 -13.25
CA VAL A 288 -12.41 -0.80 -13.02
C VAL A 288 -11.22 -1.75 -13.23
N GLY A 289 -10.43 -1.54 -14.27
CA GLY A 289 -9.22 -2.33 -14.53
C GLY A 289 -8.22 -2.25 -13.38
N ILE A 290 -7.93 -1.05 -12.90
CA ILE A 290 -7.01 -0.83 -11.77
C ILE A 290 -7.57 -1.44 -10.47
N PHE A 291 -8.86 -1.28 -10.19
CA PHE A 291 -9.47 -1.91 -9.01
C PHE A 291 -9.36 -3.43 -9.06
N HIS A 292 -9.61 -4.04 -10.23
CA HIS A 292 -9.45 -5.48 -10.38
C HIS A 292 -7.99 -5.91 -10.24
N PHE A 293 -7.05 -5.16 -10.83
CA PHE A 293 -5.62 -5.45 -10.72
C PHE A 293 -5.17 -5.47 -9.26
N PHE A 294 -5.49 -4.43 -8.48
CA PHE A 294 -5.15 -4.39 -7.05
C PHE A 294 -5.87 -5.47 -6.24
N TYR A 295 -7.11 -5.79 -6.59
CA TYR A 295 -7.83 -6.89 -5.98
C TYR A 295 -7.08 -8.21 -6.17
N ALA A 296 -6.74 -8.56 -7.41
CA ALA A 296 -6.03 -9.80 -7.74
C ALA A 296 -4.59 -9.82 -7.21
N TRP A 297 -3.91 -8.65 -7.19
CA TRP A 297 -2.55 -8.52 -6.63
C TRP A 297 -2.49 -8.85 -5.14
N ASN A 298 -3.49 -8.40 -4.38
CA ASN A 298 -3.56 -8.60 -2.93
C ASN A 298 -4.31 -9.87 -2.53
N ASP A 299 -4.79 -10.66 -3.49
CA ASP A 299 -5.51 -11.89 -3.17
C ASP A 299 -4.53 -12.95 -2.66
N PHE A 300 -4.69 -13.28 -1.41
CA PHE A 300 -3.93 -14.31 -0.72
C PHE A 300 -4.72 -15.60 -0.57
N PHE A 301 -6.00 -15.48 -0.21
CA PHE A 301 -6.76 -16.59 0.29
C PHE A 301 -7.21 -17.59 -0.79
N GLU A 302 -7.74 -17.10 -1.91
CA GLU A 302 -8.16 -17.96 -3.01
C GLU A 302 -6.96 -18.71 -3.63
N PRO A 303 -5.82 -18.04 -3.95
CA PRO A 303 -4.62 -18.74 -4.41
C PRO A 303 -4.07 -19.75 -3.40
N LEU A 304 -4.09 -19.43 -2.09
CA LEU A 304 -3.66 -20.38 -1.06
C LEU A 304 -4.48 -21.66 -1.10
N VAL A 305 -5.81 -21.56 -1.26
CA VAL A 305 -6.71 -22.71 -1.30
C VAL A 305 -6.58 -23.51 -2.60
N TYR A 306 -6.56 -22.81 -3.74
CA TYR A 306 -6.58 -23.50 -5.04
C TYR A 306 -5.20 -23.97 -5.52
N LEU A 307 -4.10 -23.35 -5.06
CA LEU A 307 -2.73 -23.64 -5.49
C LEU A 307 -1.85 -24.19 -4.35
N SER A 308 -2.46 -24.73 -3.27
CA SER A 308 -1.72 -25.23 -2.09
C SER A 308 -0.65 -26.27 -2.42
N THR A 309 -0.87 -27.10 -3.46
CA THR A 309 0.05 -28.16 -3.89
C THR A 309 0.98 -27.76 -5.04
N ARG A 310 0.86 -26.56 -5.57
CA ARG A 310 1.57 -26.10 -6.78
C ARG A 310 2.29 -24.78 -6.52
N ARG A 311 3.40 -24.83 -5.80
CA ARG A 311 4.25 -23.67 -5.47
C ARG A 311 4.70 -22.90 -6.72
N ASP A 312 4.99 -23.59 -7.80
CA ASP A 312 5.40 -23.03 -9.08
C ASP A 312 4.36 -22.12 -9.75
N LEU A 313 3.09 -22.21 -9.32
CA LEU A 313 1.96 -21.42 -9.85
C LEU A 313 1.46 -20.37 -8.86
N GLN A 314 1.97 -20.31 -7.63
CA GLN A 314 1.52 -19.38 -6.59
C GLN A 314 1.88 -17.93 -6.95
N PRO A 315 1.02 -16.94 -6.60
CA PRO A 315 1.37 -15.52 -6.67
C PRO A 315 2.19 -15.07 -5.46
N ILE A 316 2.75 -13.85 -5.53
CA ILE A 316 3.61 -13.26 -4.49
C ILE A 316 2.96 -13.28 -3.11
N ALA A 317 1.67 -12.94 -3.02
CA ALA A 317 0.96 -12.88 -1.74
C ALA A 317 1.02 -14.20 -0.97
N VAL A 318 0.97 -15.34 -1.67
CA VAL A 318 1.14 -16.67 -1.08
C VAL A 318 2.60 -17.03 -0.91
N GLY A 319 3.45 -16.67 -1.87
CA GLY A 319 4.88 -16.98 -1.84
C GLY A 319 5.62 -16.45 -0.61
N LEU A 320 5.22 -15.28 -0.10
CA LEU A 320 5.76 -14.69 1.13
C LEU A 320 5.63 -15.61 2.36
N GLN A 321 4.71 -16.59 2.33
CA GLN A 321 4.54 -17.53 3.44
C GLN A 321 5.75 -18.48 3.64
N ILE A 322 6.69 -18.53 2.69
CA ILE A 322 7.91 -19.33 2.85
C ILE A 322 8.73 -18.88 4.07
N PHE A 323 8.70 -17.56 4.37
CA PHE A 323 9.40 -16.98 5.51
C PHE A 323 8.61 -17.01 6.83
N ASN A 324 7.43 -17.61 6.83
CA ASN A 324 6.55 -17.68 7.99
C ASN A 324 6.12 -19.13 8.23
N SER A 325 7.04 -19.94 8.71
CA SER A 325 6.77 -21.33 9.08
C SER A 325 6.36 -21.45 10.54
N LEU A 326 5.82 -22.63 10.92
CA LEU A 326 5.45 -22.92 12.32
C LEU A 326 6.66 -22.99 13.27
N PHE A 327 7.85 -23.23 12.74
CA PHE A 327 9.06 -23.49 13.53
C PHE A 327 10.13 -22.41 13.36
N ASP A 328 9.99 -21.60 12.31
CA ASP A 328 10.96 -20.57 11.98
C ASP A 328 10.26 -19.42 11.26
N THR A 329 10.45 -18.23 11.77
CA THR A 329 9.89 -17.00 11.19
C THR A 329 11.01 -16.00 11.03
N SER A 330 11.24 -15.58 9.78
CA SER A 330 12.25 -14.59 9.42
C SER A 330 11.60 -13.23 9.11
N PRO A 331 11.30 -12.39 10.13
CA PRO A 331 10.55 -11.14 9.94
C PRO A 331 11.24 -10.18 8.99
N HIS A 332 12.58 -10.11 8.99
CA HIS A 332 13.38 -9.27 8.09
C HIS A 332 13.16 -9.65 6.62
N LEU A 333 13.16 -10.95 6.30
CA LEU A 333 12.92 -11.42 4.93
C LEU A 333 11.46 -11.25 4.50
N ILE A 334 10.49 -11.45 5.43
CA ILE A 334 9.07 -11.14 5.17
C ILE A 334 8.92 -9.68 4.77
N GLN A 335 9.53 -8.75 5.52
CA GLN A 335 9.42 -7.32 5.26
C GLN A 335 10.16 -6.93 3.97
N ALA A 336 11.34 -7.48 3.73
CA ALA A 336 12.08 -7.25 2.49
C ALA A 336 11.29 -7.74 1.26
N GLY A 337 10.79 -8.97 1.28
CA GLY A 337 9.95 -9.52 0.21
C GLY A 337 8.64 -8.77 0.01
N ALA A 338 8.00 -8.33 1.11
CA ALA A 338 6.78 -7.53 1.05
C ALA A 338 7.02 -6.13 0.43
N LEU A 339 8.16 -5.48 0.72
CA LEU A 339 8.54 -4.22 0.11
C LEU A 339 8.86 -4.37 -1.38
N LEU A 340 9.54 -5.45 -1.78
CA LEU A 340 9.75 -5.79 -3.20
C LEU A 340 8.39 -5.97 -3.91
N ALA A 341 7.46 -6.69 -3.29
CA ALA A 341 6.11 -6.88 -3.83
C ALA A 341 5.30 -5.59 -3.92
N LEU A 342 5.49 -4.66 -2.96
CA LEU A 342 4.79 -3.39 -2.91
C LEU A 342 5.25 -2.39 -3.97
N ALA A 343 6.49 -2.50 -4.45
CA ALA A 343 7.08 -1.56 -5.41
C ALA A 343 6.25 -1.42 -6.69
N ILE A 344 5.70 -2.53 -7.21
CA ILE A 344 4.91 -2.54 -8.45
C ILE A 344 3.54 -1.87 -8.29
N PRO A 345 2.71 -2.21 -7.27
CA PRO A 345 1.49 -1.48 -6.96
C PRO A 345 1.70 0.02 -6.76
N LEU A 346 2.77 0.41 -6.06
CA LEU A 346 3.12 1.82 -5.88
C LEU A 346 3.43 2.50 -7.21
N ALA A 347 4.25 1.87 -8.06
CA ALA A 347 4.55 2.41 -9.39
C ALA A 347 3.27 2.60 -10.22
N ILE A 348 2.40 1.57 -10.28
CA ILE A 348 1.11 1.65 -10.97
C ILE A 348 0.25 2.79 -10.40
N PHE A 349 0.16 2.91 -9.08
CA PHE A 349 -0.59 4.00 -8.44
C PHE A 349 -0.06 5.37 -8.83
N PHE A 350 1.27 5.56 -8.82
CA PHE A 350 1.90 6.82 -9.22
C PHE A 350 1.56 7.25 -10.65
N PHE A 351 1.51 6.30 -11.58
CA PHE A 351 1.11 6.59 -12.96
C PHE A 351 -0.40 6.78 -13.11
N ALA A 352 -1.20 6.01 -12.36
CA ALA A 352 -2.65 6.00 -12.45
C ALA A 352 -3.34 7.12 -11.66
N GLN A 353 -2.70 7.73 -10.66
CA GLN A 353 -3.30 8.73 -9.76
C GLN A 353 -3.99 9.88 -10.51
N ARG A 354 -3.45 10.30 -11.66
CA ARG A 354 -4.05 11.38 -12.48
C ARG A 354 -5.42 10.99 -13.04
N VAL A 355 -5.67 9.70 -13.29
CA VAL A 355 -6.95 9.19 -13.78
C VAL A 355 -7.99 9.24 -12.65
N PHE A 356 -7.58 8.86 -11.44
CA PHE A 356 -8.44 8.93 -10.25
C PHE A 356 -8.84 10.36 -9.91
N LEU A 357 -7.90 11.29 -9.92
CA LEU A 357 -8.16 12.70 -9.59
C LEU A 357 -9.11 13.35 -10.60
N LYS A 358 -8.97 13.07 -11.91
CA LYS A 358 -9.89 13.59 -12.95
C LYS A 358 -11.29 12.96 -12.87
N GLY A 359 -11.42 11.72 -12.39
CA GLY A 359 -12.72 11.07 -12.20
C GLY A 359 -13.56 11.67 -11.06
N ILE A 360 -12.91 12.23 -10.06
CA ILE A 360 -13.58 12.88 -8.91
C ILE A 360 -14.18 14.24 -9.31
N ASP A 361 -13.52 14.98 -10.21
CA ASP A 361 -14.03 16.27 -10.70
C ASP A 361 -15.32 16.14 -11.54
N LEU A 362 -15.59 14.96 -12.12
CA LEU A 362 -16.82 14.68 -12.89
C LEU A 362 -18.03 14.33 -12.01
N SER A 363 -17.85 14.08 -10.70
CA SER A 363 -18.95 13.71 -9.80
C SER A 363 -19.61 14.88 -9.07
N GLY A 364 -19.33 16.11 -9.46
CA GLY A 364 -20.18 17.24 -9.10
C GLY A 364 -19.61 18.24 -8.13
N VAL A 365 -19.02 19.28 -8.63
CA VAL A 365 -19.28 20.67 -8.18
C VAL A 365 -19.10 21.57 -9.40
N ASN A 366 -20.11 21.64 -10.23
CA ASN A 366 -20.40 22.86 -10.99
C ASN A 366 -21.64 23.52 -10.34
N LYS A 367 -21.38 24.42 -9.42
CA LYS A 367 -22.28 25.49 -9.08
C LYS A 367 -21.70 26.79 -9.65
#